data_f8c16ce2d5586d06da6ed16c9474bc77
#
_entry.id   f8c16ce2d5586d06da6ed16c9474bc77
#
_cell.length_a   1.000
_cell.length_b   1.000
_cell.length_c   1.000
_cell.angle_alpha   90.00
_cell.angle_beta   90.00
_cell.angle_gamma   90.00
#
_symmetry.space_group_name_H-M   'P 1'
#
loop_
_entity.id
_entity.type
_entity.pdbx_description
1 polymer ?
#
loop_
_entity_poly.entity_id
_entity_poly.type
_entity_poly.pdbx_seq_one_letter_code
_entity_poly.pdbx_strand_id
1 'polypeptide(L)'
;MSEQVDVIVIGAGVIGLSTARALSRAGRDVIIVEKNEAFGEETSSRNSEVIHAGIQYKPGGVRAQLAVKGRDALYEFCKSHHVNHRRCGKLLVAIGDTEVAGLDPLKKKAESNGVDDLEIIDGATARQFEPGLFCDAAIRSPSSGIIDSHGLMLALLGEIEDAGGVLALSSPVMSGRVLSNGIELTVGRDDPMTLTASLVVNCGGLWSDQVARSIIGIPDETIPTLKYGKGQYFTYSGAAPFSRLIYPLPSPDSQGVHYTCDLGGQGKLGPDITFVASNSNYDVDASRRAAFAAS
;
A
#
# COMPACT_ATOMS: atom_id res chain seq x y z
N MET A 1 3.96 10.72 -36.62
CA MET A 1 5.33 10.21 -36.33
C MET A 1 5.35 9.92 -34.84
N SER A 2 5.84 8.75 -34.41
CA SER A 2 5.96 8.47 -32.97
C SER A 2 7.17 9.19 -32.40
N GLU A 3 6.99 9.81 -31.26
CA GLU A 3 8.10 10.43 -30.51
C GLU A 3 8.86 9.34 -29.73
N GLN A 4 10.19 9.39 -29.78
CA GLN A 4 11.04 8.43 -29.09
C GLN A 4 11.33 8.95 -27.67
N VAL A 5 11.07 8.09 -26.69
CA VAL A 5 11.32 8.36 -25.27
C VAL A 5 12.12 7.22 -24.64
N ASP A 6 12.80 7.48 -23.54
CA ASP A 6 13.60 6.45 -22.89
C ASP A 6 12.72 5.51 -22.04
N VAL A 7 12.02 6.02 -21.05
CA VAL A 7 11.19 5.22 -20.16
C VAL A 7 9.80 5.81 -20.00
N ILE A 8 8.77 4.95 -20.10
CA ILE A 8 7.41 5.28 -19.70
C ILE A 8 7.02 4.45 -18.48
N VAL A 9 6.57 5.12 -17.41
CA VAL A 9 5.92 4.50 -16.24
C VAL A 9 4.42 4.75 -16.34
N ILE A 10 3.62 3.68 -16.38
CA ILE A 10 2.17 3.76 -16.48
C ILE A 10 1.56 3.74 -15.07
N GLY A 11 0.92 4.85 -14.68
CA GLY A 11 0.27 5.05 -13.39
C GLY A 11 1.12 5.83 -12.39
N ALA A 12 0.53 6.88 -11.83
CA ALA A 12 1.14 7.76 -10.82
C ALA A 12 0.64 7.47 -9.39
N GLY A 13 0.40 6.21 -9.06
CA GLY A 13 0.26 5.73 -7.68
C GLY A 13 1.63 5.61 -7.00
N VAL A 14 1.64 5.29 -5.70
CA VAL A 14 2.88 5.20 -4.91
C VAL A 14 3.93 4.26 -5.53
N ILE A 15 3.51 3.18 -6.18
CA ILE A 15 4.43 2.22 -6.83
C ILE A 15 5.03 2.85 -8.09
N GLY A 16 4.21 3.49 -8.93
CA GLY A 16 4.69 4.16 -10.14
C GLY A 16 5.66 5.30 -9.82
N LEU A 17 5.29 6.16 -8.86
CA LEU A 17 6.17 7.24 -8.41
C LEU A 17 7.48 6.71 -7.80
N SER A 18 7.43 5.65 -6.98
CA SER A 18 8.66 5.05 -6.42
C SER A 18 9.56 4.46 -7.51
N THR A 19 8.96 3.83 -8.53
CA THR A 19 9.69 3.26 -9.67
C THR A 19 10.30 4.36 -10.54
N ALA A 20 9.51 5.37 -10.88
CA ALA A 20 9.96 6.52 -11.67
C ALA A 20 11.11 7.25 -10.98
N ARG A 21 10.99 7.51 -9.67
CA ARG A 21 12.06 8.08 -8.85
C ARG A 21 13.36 7.29 -8.95
N ALA A 22 13.28 5.96 -8.81
CA ALA A 22 14.46 5.12 -8.88
C ALA A 22 15.14 5.19 -10.26
N LEU A 23 14.35 5.22 -11.34
CA LEU A 23 14.84 5.31 -12.71
C LEU A 23 15.40 6.71 -13.03
N SER A 24 14.70 7.78 -12.65
CA SER A 24 15.19 9.17 -12.85
C SER A 24 16.50 9.39 -12.11
N ARG A 25 16.64 8.95 -10.87
CA ARG A 25 17.88 9.02 -10.09
C ARG A 25 19.02 8.16 -10.67
N ALA A 26 18.68 7.14 -11.45
CA ALA A 26 19.67 6.37 -12.21
C ALA A 26 20.05 7.04 -13.55
N GLY A 27 19.59 8.26 -13.80
CA GLY A 27 19.92 9.04 -15.01
C GLY A 27 19.11 8.65 -16.24
N ARG A 28 17.92 8.00 -16.06
CA ARG A 28 17.00 7.70 -17.16
C ARG A 28 16.04 8.87 -17.39
N ASP A 29 15.67 9.13 -18.63
CA ASP A 29 14.62 10.09 -18.97
C ASP A 29 13.25 9.41 -18.80
N VAL A 30 12.48 9.82 -17.77
CA VAL A 30 11.25 9.16 -17.36
C VAL A 30 10.04 10.04 -17.62
N ILE A 31 9.06 9.49 -18.32
CA ILE A 31 7.71 10.05 -18.44
C ILE A 31 6.75 9.14 -17.67
N ILE A 32 6.01 9.72 -16.73
CA ILE A 32 4.91 9.04 -16.05
C ILE A 32 3.62 9.43 -16.75
N VAL A 33 2.81 8.45 -17.17
CA VAL A 33 1.49 8.70 -17.74
C VAL A 33 0.41 8.25 -16.74
N GLU A 34 -0.48 9.17 -16.36
CA GLU A 34 -1.57 8.93 -15.41
C GLU A 34 -2.91 9.20 -16.08
N LYS A 35 -3.86 8.28 -15.93
CA LYS A 35 -5.19 8.38 -16.55
C LYS A 35 -6.09 9.45 -15.90
N ASN A 36 -5.86 9.74 -14.62
CA ASN A 36 -6.65 10.66 -13.83
C ASN A 36 -6.09 12.10 -13.88
N GLU A 37 -6.85 13.03 -13.33
CA GLU A 37 -6.50 14.46 -13.26
C GLU A 37 -5.48 14.78 -12.16
N ALA A 38 -5.25 13.82 -11.23
CA ALA A 38 -4.24 13.91 -10.19
C ALA A 38 -3.53 12.57 -9.95
N PHE A 39 -2.36 12.63 -9.32
CA PHE A 39 -1.66 11.42 -8.90
C PHE A 39 -2.33 10.78 -7.67
N GLY A 40 -2.21 9.48 -7.52
CA GLY A 40 -2.59 8.77 -6.30
C GLY A 40 -4.08 8.56 -6.08
N GLU A 41 -4.96 8.89 -7.00
CA GLU A 41 -6.43 8.89 -6.81
C GLU A 41 -7.06 7.50 -6.63
N GLU A 42 -6.39 6.43 -6.99
CA GLU A 42 -6.90 5.06 -6.88
C GLU A 42 -6.51 4.41 -5.53
N THR A 43 -5.92 3.23 -5.55
CA THR A 43 -5.55 2.45 -4.36
C THR A 43 -4.63 3.22 -3.41
N SER A 44 -3.78 4.11 -3.94
CA SER A 44 -2.82 4.87 -3.14
C SER A 44 -3.44 5.92 -2.23
N SER A 45 -4.68 6.37 -2.50
CA SER A 45 -5.48 7.22 -1.60
C SER A 45 -6.50 6.42 -0.78
N ARG A 46 -6.61 5.10 -0.99
CA ARG A 46 -7.59 4.21 -0.35
C ARG A 46 -6.89 3.08 0.39
N ASN A 47 -6.16 3.45 1.42
CA ASN A 47 -5.38 2.53 2.24
C ASN A 47 -5.44 2.94 3.72
N SER A 48 -4.89 2.12 4.60
CA SER A 48 -4.88 2.38 6.04
C SER A 48 -3.74 3.27 6.52
N GLU A 49 -2.84 3.67 5.62
CA GLU A 49 -1.64 4.48 5.90
C GLU A 49 -0.71 3.86 6.96
N VAL A 50 -0.76 2.56 7.11
CA VAL A 50 0.04 1.83 8.10
C VAL A 50 1.41 1.46 7.54
N ILE A 51 2.45 1.85 8.26
CA ILE A 51 3.81 1.33 8.05
C ILE A 51 3.91 0.00 8.79
N HIS A 52 3.85 -1.10 8.02
CA HIS A 52 3.88 -2.45 8.56
C HIS A 52 5.29 -2.90 8.93
N ALA A 53 5.44 -3.55 10.08
CA ALA A 53 6.73 -4.09 10.53
C ALA A 53 7.18 -5.36 9.78
N GLY A 54 6.25 -6.10 9.13
CA GLY A 54 6.60 -7.35 8.43
C GLY A 54 6.23 -8.64 9.16
N ILE A 55 5.42 -8.56 10.23
CA ILE A 55 5.16 -9.64 11.20
C ILE A 55 4.52 -10.88 10.57
N GLN A 56 3.50 -10.70 9.72
CA GLN A 56 2.60 -11.78 9.30
C GLN A 56 2.99 -12.48 7.98
N TYR A 57 4.00 -11.98 7.28
CA TYR A 57 4.36 -12.49 5.97
C TYR A 57 4.97 -13.89 6.03
N LYS A 58 4.79 -14.67 4.96
CA LYS A 58 5.38 -16.00 4.83
C LYS A 58 6.90 -15.87 4.79
N PRO A 59 7.63 -16.56 5.68
CA PRO A 59 9.09 -16.56 5.68
C PRO A 59 9.67 -16.97 4.33
N GLY A 60 10.75 -16.29 3.91
CA GLY A 60 11.40 -16.51 2.61
C GLY A 60 10.66 -15.94 1.41
N GLY A 61 9.43 -15.46 1.56
CA GLY A 61 8.67 -14.80 0.49
C GLY A 61 9.19 -13.38 0.21
N VAL A 62 8.97 -12.90 -1.02
CA VAL A 62 9.39 -11.54 -1.44
C VAL A 62 8.83 -10.45 -0.52
N ARG A 63 7.56 -10.58 -0.09
CA ARG A 63 6.96 -9.63 0.85
C ARG A 63 7.69 -9.58 2.19
N ALA A 64 8.10 -10.72 2.74
CA ALA A 64 8.85 -10.77 3.99
C ALA A 64 10.23 -10.11 3.83
N GLN A 65 10.94 -10.42 2.76
CA GLN A 65 12.28 -9.87 2.48
C GLN A 65 12.26 -8.35 2.28
N LEU A 66 11.23 -7.83 1.60
CA LEU A 66 11.13 -6.41 1.27
C LEU A 66 10.44 -5.58 2.36
N ALA A 67 9.58 -6.17 3.21
CA ALA A 67 8.80 -5.42 4.18
C ALA A 67 9.68 -4.73 5.23
N VAL A 68 10.63 -5.44 5.82
CA VAL A 68 11.53 -4.88 6.85
C VAL A 68 12.44 -3.81 6.24
N LYS A 69 13.08 -4.11 5.13
CA LYS A 69 13.93 -3.15 4.40
C LYS A 69 13.16 -1.92 3.95
N GLY A 70 11.95 -2.15 3.41
CA GLY A 70 11.07 -1.09 2.96
C GLY A 70 10.56 -0.21 4.10
N ARG A 71 10.22 -0.80 5.25
CA ARG A 71 9.85 -0.05 6.46
C ARG A 71 10.96 0.91 6.88
N ASP A 72 12.20 0.41 6.99
CA ASP A 72 13.32 1.19 7.44
C ASP A 72 13.68 2.30 6.44
N ALA A 73 13.73 1.96 5.16
CA ALA A 73 13.93 2.94 4.09
C ALA A 73 12.81 4.00 4.05
N LEU A 74 11.55 3.61 4.33
CA LEU A 74 10.43 4.53 4.36
C LEU A 74 10.54 5.53 5.51
N TYR A 75 10.92 5.08 6.72
CA TYR A 75 11.15 6.00 7.85
C TYR A 75 12.29 6.98 7.57
N GLU A 76 13.40 6.52 6.98
CA GLU A 76 14.51 7.41 6.61
C GLU A 76 14.10 8.40 5.51
N PHE A 77 13.34 7.95 4.51
CA PHE A 77 12.79 8.83 3.47
C PHE A 77 11.86 9.89 4.08
N CYS A 78 10.93 9.49 4.92
CA CYS A 78 10.00 10.41 5.58
C CYS A 78 10.75 11.48 6.39
N LYS A 79 11.80 11.07 7.11
CA LYS A 79 12.62 11.99 7.90
C LYS A 79 13.40 12.99 7.01
N SER A 80 14.00 12.51 5.94
CA SER A 80 14.82 13.35 5.04
C SER A 80 13.98 14.30 4.18
N HIS A 81 12.72 13.94 3.87
CA HIS A 81 11.82 14.72 3.02
C HIS A 81 10.69 15.41 3.79
N HIS A 82 10.75 15.42 5.12
CA HIS A 82 9.73 16.04 5.99
C HIS A 82 8.31 15.51 5.74
N VAL A 83 8.17 14.24 5.34
CA VAL A 83 6.88 13.58 5.22
C VAL A 83 6.34 13.27 6.61
N ASN A 84 5.12 13.69 6.90
CA ASN A 84 4.50 13.46 8.18
C ASN A 84 4.32 11.96 8.43
N HIS A 85 4.80 11.48 9.56
CA HIS A 85 4.69 10.10 9.98
C HIS A 85 4.79 9.98 11.50
N ARG A 86 4.35 8.85 12.05
CA ARG A 86 4.46 8.59 13.49
C ARG A 86 4.72 7.11 13.74
N ARG A 87 5.78 6.78 14.47
CA ARG A 87 6.03 5.45 15.05
C ARG A 87 5.13 5.25 16.27
N CYS A 88 3.83 5.12 16.07
CA CYS A 88 2.87 4.95 17.16
C CYS A 88 2.92 3.55 17.79
N GLY A 89 3.51 2.58 17.10
CA GLY A 89 3.52 1.19 17.52
C GLY A 89 2.20 0.47 17.22
N LYS A 90 2.23 -0.85 17.45
CA LYS A 90 1.09 -1.74 17.26
C LYS A 90 1.02 -2.73 18.42
N LEU A 91 -0.19 -3.06 18.84
CA LEU A 91 -0.48 -4.20 19.70
C LEU A 91 -1.29 -5.23 18.92
N LEU A 92 -0.75 -6.45 18.81
CA LEU A 92 -1.51 -7.60 18.34
C LEU A 92 -2.04 -8.30 19.57
N VAL A 93 -3.35 -8.19 19.79
CA VAL A 93 -4.00 -8.61 21.04
C VAL A 93 -4.44 -10.06 20.98
N ALA A 94 -4.41 -10.73 22.12
CA ALA A 94 -4.84 -12.11 22.32
C ALA A 94 -5.80 -12.20 23.49
N ILE A 95 -6.93 -12.89 23.30
CA ILE A 95 -7.99 -13.13 24.29
C ILE A 95 -8.19 -14.65 24.44
N GLY A 96 -8.09 -15.13 25.65
CA GLY A 96 -8.17 -16.54 25.99
C GLY A 96 -6.91 -17.35 25.68
N ASP A 97 -6.80 -18.51 26.31
CA ASP A 97 -5.58 -19.35 26.28
C ASP A 97 -5.12 -19.75 24.87
N THR A 98 -6.08 -19.98 23.95
CA THR A 98 -5.78 -20.40 22.58
C THR A 98 -5.04 -19.29 21.80
N GLU A 99 -5.53 -18.04 21.90
CA GLU A 99 -4.89 -16.93 21.21
C GLU A 99 -3.57 -16.56 21.88
N VAL A 100 -3.51 -16.59 23.21
CA VAL A 100 -2.26 -16.34 23.96
C VAL A 100 -1.18 -17.35 23.56
N ALA A 101 -1.53 -18.63 23.41
CA ALA A 101 -0.60 -19.65 22.92
C ALA A 101 -0.11 -19.41 21.48
N GLY A 102 -0.88 -18.66 20.67
CA GLY A 102 -0.52 -18.27 19.30
C GLY A 102 0.52 -17.15 19.20
N LEU A 103 0.79 -16.40 20.28
CA LEU A 103 1.71 -15.25 20.25
C LEU A 103 3.17 -15.64 20.01
N ASP A 104 3.66 -16.67 20.70
CA ASP A 104 5.06 -17.12 20.58
C ASP A 104 5.38 -17.66 19.16
N PRO A 105 4.57 -18.52 18.57
CA PRO A 105 4.76 -18.92 17.17
C PRO A 105 4.74 -17.73 16.19
N LEU A 106 3.85 -16.75 16.39
CA LEU A 106 3.78 -15.57 15.54
C LEU A 106 5.03 -14.70 15.70
N LYS A 107 5.52 -14.50 16.93
CA LYS A 107 6.76 -13.77 17.20
C LYS A 107 7.96 -14.45 16.53
N LYS A 108 8.12 -15.75 16.68
CA LYS A 108 9.21 -16.53 16.04
C LYS A 108 9.15 -16.43 14.51
N LYS A 109 7.94 -16.48 13.94
CA LYS A 109 7.73 -16.26 12.50
C LYS A 109 8.20 -14.87 12.06
N ALA A 110 7.88 -13.84 12.82
CA ALA A 110 8.28 -12.47 12.54
C ALA A 110 9.79 -12.27 12.66
N GLU A 111 10.41 -12.86 13.68
CA GLU A 111 11.88 -12.87 13.87
C GLU A 111 12.60 -13.51 12.68
N SER A 112 12.04 -14.60 12.12
CA SER A 112 12.59 -15.23 10.90
C SER A 112 12.47 -14.33 9.66
N ASN A 113 11.62 -13.30 9.70
CA ASN A 113 11.51 -12.26 8.67
C ASN A 113 12.42 -11.03 8.93
N GLY A 114 13.17 -11.02 10.04
CA GLY A 114 14.03 -9.92 10.46
C GLY A 114 13.31 -8.84 11.27
N VAL A 115 12.16 -9.14 11.87
CA VAL A 115 11.47 -8.24 12.82
C VAL A 115 11.93 -8.63 14.22
N ASP A 116 12.89 -7.93 14.78
CA ASP A 116 13.63 -8.26 16.00
C ASP A 116 13.22 -7.47 17.25
N ASP A 117 12.29 -6.53 17.10
CA ASP A 117 11.85 -5.60 18.15
C ASP A 117 10.51 -5.98 18.82
N LEU A 118 10.03 -7.21 18.62
CA LEU A 118 8.76 -7.67 19.15
C LEU A 118 8.87 -8.14 20.60
N GLU A 119 7.91 -7.73 21.42
CA GLU A 119 7.79 -8.13 22.83
C GLU A 119 6.43 -8.78 23.09
N ILE A 120 6.40 -9.94 23.74
CA ILE A 120 5.16 -10.47 24.32
C ILE A 120 4.97 -9.84 25.69
N ILE A 121 3.82 -9.21 25.89
CA ILE A 121 3.45 -8.52 27.13
C ILE A 121 2.12 -9.08 27.63
N ASP A 122 1.93 -9.07 28.96
CA ASP A 122 0.65 -9.42 29.56
C ASP A 122 -0.40 -8.30 29.42
N GLY A 123 -1.68 -8.62 29.66
CA GLY A 123 -2.76 -7.66 29.56
C GLY A 123 -2.64 -6.47 30.52
N ALA A 124 -2.00 -6.63 31.69
CA ALA A 124 -1.77 -5.54 32.64
C ALA A 124 -0.77 -4.54 32.05
N THR A 125 0.31 -5.02 31.46
CA THR A 125 1.30 -4.21 30.75
C THR A 125 0.70 -3.56 29.50
N ALA A 126 -0.13 -4.28 28.74
CA ALA A 126 -0.82 -3.73 27.57
C ALA A 126 -1.71 -2.53 27.94
N ARG A 127 -2.42 -2.59 29.07
CA ARG A 127 -3.23 -1.48 29.60
C ARG A 127 -2.42 -0.27 30.06
N GLN A 128 -1.13 -0.41 30.37
CA GLN A 128 -0.29 0.76 30.63
C GLN A 128 -0.04 1.57 29.35
N PHE A 129 -0.02 0.90 28.20
CA PHE A 129 0.08 1.56 26.90
C PHE A 129 -1.26 2.12 26.42
N GLU A 130 -2.36 1.37 26.62
CA GLU A 130 -3.72 1.70 26.15
C GLU A 130 -4.72 1.33 27.24
N PRO A 131 -5.08 2.30 28.15
CA PRO A 131 -5.89 2.02 29.34
C PRO A 131 -7.25 1.40 29.06
N GLY A 132 -7.86 1.70 27.90
CA GLY A 132 -9.14 1.13 27.48
C GLY A 132 -9.04 -0.26 26.84
N LEU A 133 -7.85 -0.82 26.72
CA LEU A 133 -7.67 -2.09 26.01
C LEU A 133 -8.02 -3.29 26.90
N PHE A 134 -8.82 -4.20 26.35
CA PHE A 134 -9.09 -5.49 26.96
C PHE A 134 -8.38 -6.60 26.19
N CYS A 135 -7.44 -7.27 26.84
CA CYS A 135 -6.76 -8.48 26.34
C CYS A 135 -6.06 -9.21 27.50
N ASP A 136 -5.76 -10.49 27.32
CA ASP A 136 -5.00 -11.29 28.28
C ASP A 136 -3.50 -11.16 28.04
N ALA A 137 -3.09 -11.05 26.78
CA ALA A 137 -1.71 -10.77 26.38
C ALA A 137 -1.67 -10.07 25.02
N ALA A 138 -0.51 -9.57 24.61
CA ALA A 138 -0.31 -8.96 23.29
C ALA A 138 1.14 -9.09 22.82
N ILE A 139 1.35 -9.05 21.49
CA ILE A 139 2.65 -8.69 20.92
C ILE A 139 2.70 -7.18 20.73
N ARG A 140 3.66 -6.53 21.36
CA ARG A 140 4.02 -5.16 21.11
C ARG A 140 5.00 -5.08 19.94
N SER A 141 4.71 -4.24 18.94
CA SER A 141 5.55 -3.97 17.77
C SER A 141 5.89 -2.48 17.69
N PRO A 142 7.03 -2.05 18.24
CA PRO A 142 7.43 -0.65 18.25
C PRO A 142 7.70 -0.04 16.88
N SER A 143 8.14 -0.85 15.91
CA SER A 143 8.49 -0.41 14.56
C SER A 143 7.30 -0.19 13.63
N SER A 144 6.09 -0.60 14.03
CA SER A 144 4.88 -0.26 13.28
C SER A 144 4.54 1.23 13.44
N GLY A 145 3.93 1.83 12.42
CA GLY A 145 3.56 3.24 12.46
C GLY A 145 2.53 3.63 11.43
N ILE A 146 2.36 4.92 11.25
CA ILE A 146 1.45 5.54 10.28
C ILE A 146 2.17 6.66 9.53
N ILE A 147 1.70 6.93 8.33
CA ILE A 147 2.31 7.88 7.39
C ILE A 147 1.24 8.71 6.69
N ASP A 148 1.59 9.93 6.30
CA ASP A 148 0.87 10.69 5.28
C ASP A 148 1.24 10.13 3.89
N SER A 149 0.36 9.30 3.35
CA SER A 149 0.59 8.65 2.05
C SER A 149 0.58 9.65 0.89
N HIS A 150 -0.19 10.73 1.00
CA HIS A 150 -0.20 11.80 -0.01
C HIS A 150 1.09 12.61 0.02
N GLY A 151 1.53 13.02 1.22
CA GLY A 151 2.82 13.71 1.40
C GLY A 151 4.00 12.87 0.92
N LEU A 152 3.96 11.52 1.12
CA LEU A 152 4.94 10.62 0.55
C LEU A 152 4.98 10.70 -0.99
N MET A 153 3.81 10.60 -1.63
CA MET A 153 3.74 10.64 -3.10
C MET A 153 4.19 11.99 -3.65
N LEU A 154 3.84 13.09 -2.97
CA LEU A 154 4.28 14.44 -3.35
C LEU A 154 5.81 14.57 -3.25
N ALA A 155 6.44 14.05 -2.19
CA ALA A 155 7.88 14.07 -2.04
C ALA A 155 8.61 13.20 -3.10
N LEU A 156 8.02 12.04 -3.46
CA LEU A 156 8.53 11.21 -4.54
C LEU A 156 8.47 11.93 -5.89
N LEU A 157 7.36 12.62 -6.16
CA LEU A 157 7.18 13.41 -7.38
C LEU A 157 8.20 14.56 -7.46
N GLY A 158 8.42 15.28 -6.37
CA GLY A 158 9.43 16.33 -6.33
C GLY A 158 10.82 15.84 -6.71
N GLU A 159 11.29 14.69 -6.17
CA GLU A 159 12.57 14.11 -6.58
C GLU A 159 12.62 13.67 -8.06
N ILE A 160 11.49 13.25 -8.63
CA ILE A 160 11.38 12.88 -10.04
C ILE A 160 11.56 14.13 -10.91
N GLU A 161 10.85 15.22 -10.58
CA GLU A 161 10.91 16.50 -11.29
C GLU A 161 12.30 17.15 -11.18
N ASP A 162 12.90 17.13 -9.99
CA ASP A 162 14.27 17.59 -9.75
C ASP A 162 15.31 16.82 -10.61
N ALA A 163 15.03 15.56 -10.92
CA ALA A 163 15.84 14.72 -11.80
C ALA A 163 15.46 14.83 -13.30
N GLY A 164 14.55 15.75 -13.66
CA GLY A 164 14.12 15.97 -15.04
C GLY A 164 12.99 15.05 -15.54
N GLY A 165 12.42 14.20 -14.68
CA GLY A 165 11.28 13.38 -15.03
C GLY A 165 9.99 14.20 -15.16
N VAL A 166 9.03 13.69 -15.93
CA VAL A 166 7.79 14.40 -16.27
C VAL A 166 6.58 13.56 -15.87
N LEU A 167 5.56 14.20 -15.26
CA LEU A 167 4.25 13.63 -15.00
C LEU A 167 3.24 14.20 -15.99
N ALA A 168 2.66 13.32 -16.83
CA ALA A 168 1.55 13.63 -17.73
C ALA A 168 0.24 13.12 -17.12
N LEU A 169 -0.58 14.03 -16.61
CA LEU A 169 -1.92 13.74 -16.08
C LEU A 169 -2.95 13.66 -17.22
N SER A 170 -4.14 13.13 -16.95
CA SER A 170 -5.23 12.94 -17.94
C SER A 170 -4.77 12.19 -19.20
N SER A 171 -3.76 11.34 -19.06
CA SER A 171 -3.02 10.68 -20.14
C SER A 171 -3.16 9.15 -20.05
N PRO A 172 -4.39 8.59 -20.25
CA PRO A 172 -4.59 7.14 -20.24
C PRO A 172 -3.85 6.46 -21.39
N VAL A 173 -3.29 5.27 -21.13
CA VAL A 173 -2.82 4.38 -22.18
C VAL A 173 -4.04 3.71 -22.83
N MET A 174 -4.24 3.99 -24.09
CA MET A 174 -5.39 3.49 -24.87
C MET A 174 -5.07 2.16 -25.57
N SER A 175 -3.86 2.03 -26.10
CA SER A 175 -3.38 0.83 -26.78
C SER A 175 -1.86 0.86 -26.90
N GLY A 176 -1.29 -0.25 -27.36
CA GLY A 176 0.13 -0.31 -27.66
C GLY A 176 0.52 -1.53 -28.47
N ARG A 177 1.79 -1.63 -28.81
CA ARG A 177 2.38 -2.81 -29.45
C ARG A 177 3.87 -2.94 -29.12
N VAL A 178 4.30 -4.17 -28.99
CA VAL A 178 5.73 -4.50 -28.87
C VAL A 178 6.37 -4.42 -30.25
N LEU A 179 7.46 -3.68 -30.35
CA LEU A 179 8.28 -3.53 -31.55
C LEU A 179 9.65 -4.18 -31.35
N SER A 180 10.40 -4.34 -32.43
CA SER A 180 11.77 -4.85 -32.35
C SER A 180 12.74 -3.93 -31.58
N ASN A 181 12.44 -2.65 -31.52
CA ASN A 181 13.27 -1.61 -30.90
C ASN A 181 12.62 -0.91 -29.69
N GLY A 182 11.53 -1.46 -29.15
CA GLY A 182 10.85 -0.87 -28.00
C GLY A 182 9.38 -1.21 -27.93
N ILE A 183 8.62 -0.39 -27.19
CA ILE A 183 7.18 -0.54 -27.01
C ILE A 183 6.53 0.77 -27.44
N GLU A 184 5.65 0.69 -28.42
CA GLU A 184 4.82 1.81 -28.87
C GLU A 184 3.54 1.86 -28.03
N LEU A 185 3.19 3.04 -27.55
CA LEU A 185 1.96 3.31 -26.81
C LEU A 185 1.21 4.47 -27.44
N THR A 186 -0.11 4.34 -27.51
CA THR A 186 -1.03 5.45 -27.78
C THR A 186 -1.54 5.95 -26.43
N VAL A 187 -1.24 7.21 -26.10
CA VAL A 187 -1.53 7.85 -24.83
C VAL A 187 -2.43 9.07 -25.07
N GLY A 188 -3.39 9.29 -24.19
CA GLY A 188 -4.37 10.36 -24.29
C GLY A 188 -5.66 9.91 -24.98
N ARG A 189 -6.79 10.52 -24.60
CA ARG A 189 -8.13 10.17 -25.13
C ARG A 189 -8.58 11.14 -26.20
N ASP A 190 -8.57 12.43 -25.93
CA ASP A 190 -9.13 13.45 -26.81
C ASP A 190 -8.11 13.94 -27.85
N ASP A 191 -6.84 13.97 -27.50
CA ASP A 191 -5.71 14.29 -28.37
C ASP A 191 -4.62 13.20 -28.22
N PRO A 192 -4.80 12.03 -28.87
CA PRO A 192 -3.91 10.90 -28.66
C PRO A 192 -2.53 11.12 -29.29
N MET A 193 -1.51 10.91 -28.48
CA MET A 193 -0.10 10.90 -28.90
C MET A 193 0.41 9.47 -29.02
N THR A 194 1.32 9.26 -29.96
CA THR A 194 2.04 7.98 -30.09
C THR A 194 3.47 8.14 -29.63
N LEU A 195 3.84 7.40 -28.59
CA LEU A 195 5.17 7.39 -28.00
C LEU A 195 5.79 6.01 -28.18
N THR A 196 7.09 5.94 -28.49
CA THR A 196 7.85 4.70 -28.51
C THR A 196 8.91 4.73 -27.44
N ALA A 197 8.82 3.84 -26.44
CA ALA A 197 9.75 3.79 -25.32
C ALA A 197 10.68 2.57 -25.40
N SER A 198 11.93 2.75 -24.97
CA SER A 198 12.88 1.65 -24.80
C SER A 198 12.47 0.70 -23.66
N LEU A 199 11.81 1.25 -22.61
CA LEU A 199 11.32 0.54 -21.45
C LEU A 199 9.94 1.07 -21.06
N VAL A 200 9.00 0.17 -20.81
CA VAL A 200 7.70 0.48 -20.24
C VAL A 200 7.53 -0.28 -18.93
N VAL A 201 7.18 0.42 -17.85
CA VAL A 201 6.86 -0.18 -16.56
C VAL A 201 5.38 0.01 -16.27
N ASN A 202 4.62 -1.09 -16.25
CA ASN A 202 3.20 -1.04 -15.96
C ASN A 202 2.95 -1.03 -14.45
N CYS A 203 2.64 0.13 -13.91
CA CYS A 203 2.24 0.38 -12.51
C CYS A 203 0.75 0.75 -12.41
N GLY A 204 -0.09 0.29 -13.32
CA GLY A 204 -1.51 0.61 -13.45
C GLY A 204 -2.43 0.05 -12.35
N GLY A 205 -1.87 -0.48 -11.26
CA GLY A 205 -2.63 -0.93 -10.07
C GLY A 205 -3.75 -1.91 -10.43
N LEU A 206 -4.99 -1.58 -10.08
CA LEU A 206 -6.18 -2.40 -10.37
C LEU A 206 -6.54 -2.48 -11.88
N TRP A 207 -5.84 -1.75 -12.73
CA TRP A 207 -6.01 -1.72 -14.18
C TRP A 207 -4.85 -2.38 -14.93
N SER A 208 -3.84 -2.87 -14.21
CA SER A 208 -2.57 -3.31 -14.81
C SER A 208 -2.73 -4.47 -15.81
N ASP A 209 -3.65 -5.41 -15.57
CA ASP A 209 -3.95 -6.50 -16.50
C ASP A 209 -4.65 -6.01 -17.78
N GLN A 210 -5.55 -5.03 -17.66
CA GLN A 210 -6.22 -4.42 -18.80
C GLN A 210 -5.24 -3.63 -19.66
N VAL A 211 -4.35 -2.85 -19.03
CA VAL A 211 -3.26 -2.15 -19.72
C VAL A 211 -2.36 -3.16 -20.45
N ALA A 212 -1.96 -4.25 -19.81
CA ALA A 212 -1.12 -5.25 -20.44
C ALA A 212 -1.83 -5.90 -21.65
N ARG A 213 -3.14 -6.20 -21.55
CA ARG A 213 -3.94 -6.76 -22.66
C ARG A 213 -4.15 -5.79 -23.82
N SER A 214 -4.08 -4.48 -23.57
CA SER A 214 -4.20 -3.47 -24.61
C SER A 214 -2.92 -3.31 -25.47
N ILE A 215 -1.82 -3.98 -25.07
CA ILE A 215 -0.53 -3.92 -25.78
C ILE A 215 -0.33 -5.20 -26.61
N ILE A 216 -0.46 -5.09 -27.89
CA ILE A 216 -0.27 -6.21 -28.84
C ILE A 216 1.18 -6.72 -28.73
N GLY A 217 1.33 -8.04 -28.65
CA GLY A 217 2.64 -8.70 -28.55
C GLY A 217 3.06 -9.06 -27.13
N ILE A 218 2.27 -8.72 -26.10
CA ILE A 218 2.44 -9.28 -24.76
C ILE A 218 1.71 -10.65 -24.73
N PRO A 219 2.39 -11.76 -24.40
CA PRO A 219 1.75 -13.07 -24.37
C PRO A 219 0.70 -13.15 -23.24
N ASP A 220 -0.49 -13.63 -23.54
CA ASP A 220 -1.61 -13.70 -22.58
C ASP A 220 -1.27 -14.49 -21.32
N GLU A 221 -0.48 -15.55 -21.43
CA GLU A 221 -0.03 -16.39 -20.29
C GLU A 221 0.87 -15.65 -19.30
N THR A 222 1.46 -14.53 -19.69
CA THR A 222 2.28 -13.68 -18.82
C THR A 222 1.46 -12.64 -18.05
N ILE A 223 0.20 -12.45 -18.43
CA ILE A 223 -0.68 -11.44 -17.82
C ILE A 223 -1.45 -12.06 -16.65
N PRO A 224 -1.22 -11.61 -15.41
CA PRO A 224 -1.94 -12.13 -14.27
C PRO A 224 -3.43 -11.77 -14.33
N THR A 225 -4.28 -12.70 -13.92
CA THR A 225 -5.70 -12.41 -13.71
C THR A 225 -5.90 -11.78 -12.34
N LEU A 226 -6.41 -10.55 -12.30
CA LEU A 226 -6.69 -9.85 -11.07
C LEU A 226 -8.03 -10.29 -10.46
N LYS A 227 -8.05 -10.41 -9.13
CA LYS A 227 -9.26 -10.55 -8.32
C LYS A 227 -9.37 -9.35 -7.39
N TYR A 228 -10.53 -8.72 -7.36
CA TYR A 228 -10.73 -7.49 -6.61
C TYR A 228 -11.33 -7.79 -5.24
N GLY A 229 -10.54 -7.50 -4.19
CA GLY A 229 -10.99 -7.55 -2.80
C GLY A 229 -11.21 -6.12 -2.30
N LYS A 230 -12.47 -5.77 -2.02
CA LYS A 230 -12.83 -4.48 -1.46
C LYS A 230 -12.79 -4.55 0.06
N GLY A 231 -11.98 -3.69 0.69
CA GLY A 231 -11.97 -3.45 2.14
C GLY A 231 -12.76 -2.19 2.48
N GLN A 232 -13.57 -2.26 3.52
CA GLN A 232 -14.36 -1.13 4.00
C GLN A 232 -13.84 -0.67 5.35
N TYR A 233 -13.98 0.63 5.61
CA TYR A 233 -13.62 1.25 6.88
C TYR A 233 -14.77 2.09 7.40
N PHE A 234 -14.91 2.09 8.73
CA PHE A 234 -15.79 3.01 9.43
C PHE A 234 -14.94 3.88 10.36
N THR A 235 -15.17 5.18 10.31
CA THR A 235 -14.51 6.13 11.22
C THR A 235 -15.23 6.16 12.55
N TYR A 236 -14.45 6.24 13.63
CA TYR A 236 -14.96 6.39 14.97
C TYR A 236 -15.34 7.85 15.22
N SER A 237 -16.60 8.11 15.59
CA SER A 237 -17.06 9.46 15.95
C SER A 237 -16.76 9.77 17.42
N GLY A 238 -16.02 10.82 17.68
CA GLY A 238 -15.59 11.23 19.01
C GLY A 238 -14.11 11.05 19.26
N ALA A 239 -13.69 11.09 20.53
CA ALA A 239 -12.29 10.87 20.90
C ALA A 239 -11.85 9.46 20.55
N ALA A 240 -10.72 9.32 19.88
CA ALA A 240 -10.16 8.01 19.55
C ALA A 240 -9.86 7.22 20.83
N PRO A 241 -10.33 5.95 20.92
CA PRO A 241 -10.16 5.15 22.13
C PRO A 241 -8.71 4.74 22.37
N PHE A 242 -7.90 4.68 21.31
CA PHE A 242 -6.50 4.24 21.38
C PHE A 242 -5.60 5.18 20.58
N SER A 243 -4.35 5.28 21.01
CA SER A 243 -3.29 6.09 20.38
C SER A 243 -2.39 5.27 19.44
N ARG A 244 -2.52 3.93 19.48
CA ARG A 244 -1.75 2.95 18.73
C ARG A 244 -2.65 2.13 17.81
N LEU A 245 -2.01 1.36 16.93
CA LEU A 245 -2.69 0.37 16.11
C LEU A 245 -3.04 -0.85 16.96
N ILE A 246 -4.32 -1.26 16.98
CA ILE A 246 -4.79 -2.44 17.73
C ILE A 246 -5.31 -3.44 16.71
N TYR A 247 -4.69 -4.61 16.66
CA TYR A 247 -5.03 -5.66 15.71
C TYR A 247 -5.32 -6.95 16.47
N PRO A 248 -6.39 -7.68 16.14
CA PRO A 248 -6.54 -9.04 16.61
C PRO A 248 -5.47 -9.96 15.99
N LEU A 249 -5.30 -11.13 16.57
CA LEU A 249 -4.50 -12.16 15.93
C LEU A 249 -5.19 -12.64 14.64
N PRO A 250 -4.43 -12.90 13.56
CA PRO A 250 -5.00 -13.46 12.35
C PRO A 250 -5.52 -14.86 12.61
N SER A 251 -6.77 -15.13 12.21
CA SER A 251 -7.33 -16.47 12.18
C SER A 251 -7.26 -17.06 10.76
N PRO A 252 -7.43 -18.39 10.59
CA PRO A 252 -7.45 -19.01 9.26
C PRO A 252 -8.51 -18.41 8.32
N ASP A 253 -9.63 -17.94 8.87
CA ASP A 253 -10.80 -17.50 8.11
C ASP A 253 -10.92 -15.96 8.04
N SER A 254 -10.16 -15.21 8.85
CA SER A 254 -10.28 -13.76 8.92
C SER A 254 -9.00 -13.11 9.47
N GLN A 255 -8.68 -11.92 8.97
CA GLN A 255 -7.66 -11.07 9.59
C GLN A 255 -8.23 -10.25 10.76
N GLY A 256 -9.53 -10.34 11.01
CA GLY A 256 -10.24 -9.54 11.99
C GLY A 256 -10.37 -8.06 11.58
N VAL A 257 -11.20 -7.33 12.32
CA VAL A 257 -11.32 -5.88 12.17
C VAL A 257 -10.18 -5.20 12.94
N HIS A 258 -9.40 -4.41 12.26
CA HIS A 258 -8.30 -3.67 12.86
C HIS A 258 -8.78 -2.30 13.34
N TYR A 259 -8.27 -1.83 14.47
CA TYR A 259 -8.31 -0.42 14.82
C TYR A 259 -7.04 0.25 14.31
N THR A 260 -7.21 1.34 13.58
CA THR A 260 -6.13 2.23 13.13
C THR A 260 -6.46 3.67 13.52
N CYS A 261 -5.44 4.50 13.70
CA CYS A 261 -5.60 5.95 13.84
C CYS A 261 -4.82 6.64 12.72
N ASP A 262 -5.30 7.79 12.27
CA ASP A 262 -4.53 8.65 11.37
C ASP A 262 -3.64 9.64 12.13
N LEU A 263 -2.90 10.46 11.39
CA LEU A 263 -2.03 11.48 11.98
C LEU A 263 -2.81 12.59 12.70
N GLY A 264 -4.07 12.82 12.30
CA GLY A 264 -5.00 13.74 12.97
C GLY A 264 -5.63 13.17 14.25
N GLY A 265 -5.38 11.88 14.57
CA GLY A 265 -5.91 11.19 15.75
C GLY A 265 -7.33 10.66 15.55
N GLN A 266 -7.86 10.60 14.31
CA GLN A 266 -9.15 9.97 14.06
C GLN A 266 -9.01 8.45 14.03
N GLY A 267 -9.82 7.75 14.82
CA GLY A 267 -9.90 6.30 14.83
C GLY A 267 -10.70 5.75 13.65
N LYS A 268 -10.24 4.62 13.10
CA LYS A 268 -10.87 3.89 12.00
C LYS A 268 -10.92 2.40 12.34
N LEU A 269 -12.03 1.75 12.05
CA LEU A 269 -12.21 0.30 12.16
C LEU A 269 -12.25 -0.31 10.75
N GLY A 270 -11.47 -1.34 10.51
CA GLY A 270 -11.37 -2.03 9.21
C GLY A 270 -9.93 -2.41 8.84
N PRO A 271 -9.76 -3.03 7.66
CA PRO A 271 -10.83 -3.39 6.73
C PRO A 271 -11.53 -4.71 7.08
N ASP A 272 -12.69 -4.90 6.48
CA ASP A 272 -13.16 -6.24 6.12
C ASP A 272 -12.72 -6.56 4.67
N ILE A 273 -13.08 -7.73 4.16
CA ILE A 273 -12.82 -8.09 2.76
C ILE A 273 -14.08 -8.65 2.13
N THR A 274 -14.49 -8.03 1.02
CA THR A 274 -15.56 -8.54 0.15
C THR A 274 -15.04 -8.61 -1.28
N PHE A 275 -15.13 -9.80 -1.91
CA PHE A 275 -14.74 -9.93 -3.31
C PHE A 275 -15.83 -9.32 -4.19
N VAL A 276 -15.42 -8.48 -5.15
CA VAL A 276 -16.27 -7.75 -6.09
C VAL A 276 -15.84 -8.02 -7.52
N ALA A 277 -16.81 -7.89 -8.45
CA ALA A 277 -16.54 -8.12 -9.87
C ALA A 277 -15.87 -6.92 -10.57
N SER A 278 -16.02 -5.71 -10.00
CA SER A 278 -15.52 -4.47 -10.62
C SER A 278 -14.43 -3.84 -9.77
N ASN A 279 -13.40 -3.32 -10.44
CA ASN A 279 -12.31 -2.53 -9.85
C ASN A 279 -12.70 -1.06 -9.57
N SER A 280 -13.90 -0.64 -9.94
CA SER A 280 -14.38 0.75 -9.78
C SER A 280 -15.47 0.92 -8.70
N ASN A 281 -15.83 -0.16 -7.97
CA ASN A 281 -16.83 -0.07 -6.91
C ASN A 281 -16.17 0.28 -5.57
N TYR A 282 -16.29 1.55 -5.18
CA TYR A 282 -15.81 2.08 -3.89
C TYR A 282 -16.95 2.41 -2.91
N ASP A 283 -18.18 1.99 -3.18
CA ASP A 283 -19.32 2.22 -2.29
C ASP A 283 -19.16 1.48 -0.96
N VAL A 284 -19.50 2.15 0.13
CA VAL A 284 -19.48 1.55 1.48
C VAL A 284 -20.86 0.98 1.79
N ASP A 285 -20.89 -0.30 2.17
CA ASP A 285 -22.13 -0.95 2.64
C ASP A 285 -22.39 -0.56 4.11
N ALA A 286 -23.28 0.41 4.31
CA ALA A 286 -23.64 0.92 5.63
C ALA A 286 -24.29 -0.15 6.54
N SER A 287 -24.87 -1.23 5.99
CA SER A 287 -25.49 -2.31 6.77
C SER A 287 -24.46 -3.06 7.63
N ARG A 288 -23.19 -3.05 7.26
CA ARG A 288 -22.10 -3.71 7.97
C ARG A 288 -21.64 -2.97 9.23
N ARG A 289 -22.10 -1.73 9.45
CA ARG A 289 -21.69 -0.88 10.58
C ARG A 289 -21.84 -1.60 11.94
N ALA A 290 -22.95 -2.31 12.16
CA ALA A 290 -23.19 -3.00 13.41
C ALA A 290 -22.15 -4.10 13.69
N ALA A 291 -21.74 -4.85 12.67
CA ALA A 291 -20.70 -5.89 12.78
C ALA A 291 -19.33 -5.30 13.14
N PHE A 292 -18.97 -4.14 12.57
CA PHE A 292 -17.73 -3.44 12.91
C PHE A 292 -17.75 -2.85 14.34
N ALA A 293 -18.92 -2.43 14.83
CA ALA A 293 -19.05 -1.90 16.17
C ALA A 293 -19.00 -2.98 17.26
N ALA A 294 -19.27 -4.25 16.89
CA ALA A 294 -19.25 -5.40 17.80
C ALA A 294 -17.90 -6.14 17.82
N SER A 295 -17.01 -5.83 16.94
CA SER A 295 -15.66 -6.42 16.84
C SER A 295 -14.66 -5.69 17.72
#